data_64dcdf87e4d057d29a6bf65053dbf500
#
_entry.id   64dcdf87e4d057d29a6bf65053dbf500
#
_cell.length_a   1.000
_cell.length_b   1.000
_cell.length_c   1.000
_cell.angle_alpha   90.00
_cell.angle_beta   90.00
_cell.angle_gamma   90.00
#
_symmetry.space_group_name_H-M   'P 1'
#
loop_
_entity.id
_entity.type
_entity.pdbx_description
1 polymer ?
#
loop_
_entity_poly.entity_id
_entity_poly.type
_entity_poly.pdbx_seq_one_letter_code
_entity_poly.pdbx_strand_id
1 'polypeptide(L)'
;YSLYSGHSCYHDETTLIIHFTYSILFMIDIFNAFYHGKRVLVTGHTGFKGSWLSIWLHELGAEVIGVAQEPFSERDNFVLSGIGKRIKADIRADICDGERMKAIFREYRPDIVFHLAAQPLVRLSYDIPVETYRTNVMGTINILEAIRVTDSVKVSVMITTDKCYENKEQIWGYRENEPMGGYDPYSSSKGAAEIAIASWRRSFFNPEKYEKHDKSIA
;
A
#
# COMPACT_ATOMS: atom_id res chain seq x y z
N TYR A 1 53.48 34.23 -8.74
CA TYR A 1 53.92 32.82 -8.64
C TYR A 1 53.03 32.12 -7.63
N SER A 2 52.02 31.43 -8.07
CA SER A 2 51.30 30.46 -7.23
C SER A 2 50.74 29.39 -8.13
N LEU A 3 51.19 28.18 -7.89
CA LEU A 3 50.74 26.95 -8.49
C LEU A 3 49.48 26.50 -7.74
N TYR A 4 48.32 26.58 -8.38
CA TYR A 4 47.12 25.83 -7.95
C TYR A 4 47.16 24.45 -8.64
N SER A 5 47.52 23.44 -7.92
CA SER A 5 47.39 22.03 -8.32
C SER A 5 45.92 21.64 -8.13
N GLY A 6 45.21 21.44 -9.24
CA GLY A 6 43.87 20.87 -9.26
C GLY A 6 43.92 19.43 -8.76
N HIS A 7 43.36 19.17 -7.58
CA HIS A 7 43.01 17.82 -7.19
C HIS A 7 41.66 17.48 -7.83
N SER A 8 41.75 16.73 -8.93
CA SER A 8 40.60 16.03 -9.50
C SER A 8 40.13 14.99 -8.49
N CYS A 9 39.00 15.22 -7.85
CA CYS A 9 38.29 14.16 -7.11
C CYS A 9 37.75 13.15 -8.11
N TYR A 10 38.57 12.19 -8.53
CA TYR A 10 38.09 10.94 -9.06
C TYR A 10 37.48 10.16 -7.88
N HIS A 11 36.19 10.27 -7.66
CA HIS A 11 35.50 9.26 -6.90
C HIS A 11 35.59 7.99 -7.77
N ASP A 12 36.42 7.07 -7.34
CA ASP A 12 36.62 5.77 -7.94
C ASP A 12 35.26 5.07 -8.05
N GLU A 13 34.88 4.71 -9.27
CA GLU A 13 33.62 3.99 -9.54
C GLU A 13 33.48 2.74 -8.64
N THR A 14 34.61 2.14 -8.29
CA THR A 14 34.68 1.00 -7.37
C THR A 14 34.20 1.36 -5.97
N THR A 15 34.56 2.53 -5.46
CA THR A 15 34.12 3.02 -4.14
C THR A 15 32.61 3.32 -4.14
N LEU A 16 32.10 3.86 -5.24
CA LEU A 16 30.65 4.13 -5.41
C LEU A 16 29.85 2.82 -5.46
N ILE A 17 30.34 1.82 -6.20
CA ILE A 17 29.72 0.49 -6.30
C ILE A 17 29.73 -0.22 -4.95
N ILE A 18 30.85 -0.14 -4.22
CA ILE A 18 30.98 -0.74 -2.88
C ILE A 18 29.97 -0.09 -1.92
N HIS A 19 29.90 1.24 -1.86
CA HIS A 19 28.94 1.93 -1.00
C HIS A 19 27.50 1.61 -1.37
N PHE A 20 27.17 1.54 -2.66
CA PHE A 20 25.85 1.19 -3.13
C PHE A 20 25.49 -0.26 -2.78
N THR A 21 26.42 -1.19 -2.95
CA THR A 21 26.24 -2.61 -2.60
C THR A 21 26.08 -2.80 -1.09
N TYR A 22 26.86 -2.11 -0.25
CA TYR A 22 26.68 -2.13 1.22
C TYR A 22 25.35 -1.52 1.66
N SER A 23 24.90 -0.44 1.03
CA SER A 23 23.62 0.17 1.33
C SER A 23 22.45 -0.76 0.97
N ILE A 24 22.51 -1.47 -0.16
CA ILE A 24 21.49 -2.45 -0.55
C ILE A 24 21.51 -3.65 0.39
N LEU A 25 22.68 -4.20 0.70
CA LEU A 25 22.83 -5.32 1.65
C LEU A 25 22.31 -4.94 3.05
N PHE A 26 22.59 -3.72 3.52
CA PHE A 26 22.08 -3.22 4.79
C PHE A 26 20.55 -3.04 4.76
N MET A 27 19.98 -2.58 3.65
CA MET A 27 18.52 -2.43 3.53
C MET A 27 17.80 -3.77 3.48
N ILE A 28 18.37 -4.77 2.80
CA ILE A 28 17.81 -6.13 2.76
C ILE A 28 17.82 -6.78 4.15
N ASP A 29 18.81 -6.47 4.99
CA ASP A 29 18.95 -6.99 6.35
C ASP A 29 17.95 -6.33 7.35
N ILE A 30 17.41 -5.16 7.02
CA ILE A 30 16.26 -4.61 7.74
C ILE A 30 15.11 -5.63 7.66
N PHE A 31 14.50 -5.96 8.79
CA PHE A 31 13.51 -7.02 8.92
C PHE A 31 14.04 -8.45 8.66
N ASN A 32 15.35 -8.68 8.83
CA ASN A 32 15.98 -10.00 8.62
C ASN A 32 15.64 -10.59 7.23
N ALA A 33 15.73 -9.78 6.18
CA ALA A 33 15.42 -10.14 4.81
C ALA A 33 13.99 -10.71 4.60
N PHE A 34 13.05 -10.40 5.48
CA PHE A 34 11.69 -10.97 5.47
C PHE A 34 10.98 -10.77 4.11
N TYR A 35 11.18 -9.63 3.45
CA TYR A 35 10.53 -9.32 2.18
C TYR A 35 11.22 -9.92 0.96
N HIS A 36 12.45 -10.40 1.10
CA HIS A 36 13.22 -10.93 -0.04
C HIS A 36 12.49 -12.10 -0.72
N GLY A 37 12.22 -11.95 -2.02
CA GLY A 37 11.51 -12.95 -2.83
C GLY A 37 10.01 -13.10 -2.51
N LYS A 38 9.44 -12.31 -1.59
CA LYS A 38 7.99 -12.29 -1.33
C LYS A 38 7.25 -11.56 -2.42
N ARG A 39 6.14 -12.11 -2.86
CA ARG A 39 5.21 -11.44 -3.78
C ARG A 39 4.31 -10.52 -2.98
N VAL A 40 4.51 -9.23 -3.15
CA VAL A 40 3.80 -8.19 -2.40
C VAL A 40 2.91 -7.39 -3.34
N LEU A 41 1.59 -7.51 -3.16
CA LEU A 41 0.63 -6.73 -3.93
C LEU A 41 0.34 -5.41 -3.21
N VAL A 42 0.50 -4.30 -3.93
CA VAL A 42 0.24 -2.94 -3.43
C VAL A 42 -0.86 -2.32 -4.27
N THR A 43 -2.04 -2.12 -3.69
CA THR A 43 -3.08 -1.32 -4.37
C THR A 43 -2.83 0.17 -4.14
N GLY A 44 -3.10 1.00 -5.15
CA GLY A 44 -2.82 2.44 -5.07
C GLY A 44 -1.33 2.80 -5.19
N HIS A 45 -0.54 1.95 -5.81
CA HIS A 45 0.91 2.12 -5.98
C HIS A 45 1.31 3.34 -6.84
N THR A 46 0.40 3.90 -7.62
CA THR A 46 0.62 5.16 -8.36
C THR A 46 0.47 6.40 -7.50
N GLY A 47 -0.22 6.28 -6.36
CA GLY A 47 -0.41 7.38 -5.41
C GLY A 47 0.84 7.69 -4.59
N PHE A 48 0.79 8.81 -3.83
CA PHE A 48 1.95 9.30 -3.07
C PHE A 48 2.52 8.25 -2.11
N LYS A 49 1.72 7.73 -1.20
CA LYS A 49 2.19 6.72 -0.22
C LYS A 49 2.52 5.38 -0.89
N GLY A 50 1.69 4.96 -1.85
CA GLY A 50 1.85 3.69 -2.54
C GLY A 50 3.14 3.61 -3.37
N SER A 51 3.54 4.71 -4.02
CA SER A 51 4.79 4.75 -4.79
C SER A 51 6.02 4.68 -3.88
N TRP A 52 6.04 5.39 -2.75
CA TRP A 52 7.13 5.27 -1.77
C TRP A 52 7.21 3.86 -1.16
N LEU A 53 6.08 3.27 -0.82
CA LEU A 53 6.06 1.90 -0.32
C LEU A 53 6.56 0.90 -1.36
N SER A 54 6.17 1.08 -2.63
CA SER A 54 6.62 0.22 -3.72
C SER A 54 8.13 0.31 -3.96
N ILE A 55 8.71 1.52 -3.85
CA ILE A 55 10.16 1.73 -3.90
C ILE A 55 10.82 0.96 -2.74
N TRP A 56 10.35 1.18 -1.53
CA TRP A 56 10.94 0.55 -0.35
C TRP A 56 10.87 -0.97 -0.40
N LEU A 57 9.71 -1.53 -0.73
CA LEU A 57 9.55 -2.98 -0.88
C LEU A 57 10.44 -3.56 -1.97
N HIS A 58 10.60 -2.86 -3.10
CA HIS A 58 11.52 -3.25 -4.17
C HIS A 58 12.97 -3.30 -3.67
N GLU A 59 13.43 -2.27 -2.94
CA GLU A 59 14.78 -2.23 -2.37
C GLU A 59 14.99 -3.30 -1.28
N LEU A 60 13.92 -3.72 -0.58
CA LEU A 60 13.94 -4.85 0.35
C LEU A 60 13.93 -6.23 -0.35
N GLY A 61 13.96 -6.26 -1.68
CA GLY A 61 14.03 -7.48 -2.48
C GLY A 61 12.69 -8.18 -2.70
N ALA A 62 11.56 -7.49 -2.47
CA ALA A 62 10.25 -8.03 -2.78
C ALA A 62 9.93 -8.03 -4.29
N GLU A 63 9.15 -9.01 -4.75
CA GLU A 63 8.50 -9.01 -6.05
C GLU A 63 7.20 -8.18 -5.94
N VAL A 64 7.29 -6.88 -6.21
CA VAL A 64 6.15 -5.95 -6.05
C VAL A 64 5.20 -6.04 -7.23
N ILE A 65 3.91 -6.24 -6.95
CA ILE A 65 2.80 -6.20 -7.92
C ILE A 65 1.96 -4.96 -7.60
N GLY A 66 2.02 -3.95 -8.46
CA GLY A 66 1.25 -2.72 -8.30
C GLY A 66 -0.09 -2.81 -9.01
N VAL A 67 -1.18 -2.41 -8.34
CA VAL A 67 -2.53 -2.33 -8.90
C VAL A 67 -3.11 -0.95 -8.59
N ALA A 68 -3.35 -0.12 -9.60
CA ALA A 68 -3.96 1.21 -9.43
C ALA A 68 -4.50 1.76 -10.74
N GLN A 69 -5.21 2.86 -10.67
CA GLN A 69 -5.53 3.71 -11.81
C GLN A 69 -4.29 4.47 -12.30
N GLU A 70 -4.40 5.23 -13.39
CA GLU A 70 -3.32 6.06 -13.88
C GLU A 70 -2.83 7.05 -12.80
N PRO A 71 -1.54 7.43 -12.80
CA PRO A 71 -1.06 8.50 -11.96
C PRO A 71 -1.79 9.81 -12.28
N PHE A 72 -1.96 10.65 -11.28
CA PHE A 72 -2.72 11.89 -11.43
C PHE A 72 -1.99 12.92 -12.32
N SER A 73 -0.66 12.93 -12.27
CA SER A 73 0.15 13.86 -13.06
C SER A 73 1.56 13.33 -13.33
N GLU A 74 2.22 13.95 -14.32
CA GLU A 74 3.64 13.70 -14.63
C GLU A 74 4.60 14.07 -13.48
N ARG A 75 4.11 14.81 -12.48
CA ARG A 75 4.88 15.22 -11.30
C ARG A 75 4.73 14.27 -10.12
N ASP A 76 3.91 13.24 -10.27
CA ASP A 76 3.72 12.26 -9.20
C ASP A 76 5.01 11.47 -8.95
N ASN A 77 5.28 11.15 -7.69
CA ASN A 77 6.45 10.39 -7.30
C ASN A 77 6.57 9.05 -8.05
N PHE A 78 5.45 8.41 -8.36
CA PHE A 78 5.44 7.20 -9.18
C PHE A 78 6.09 7.41 -10.55
N VAL A 79 5.76 8.52 -11.22
CA VAL A 79 6.30 8.85 -12.56
C VAL A 79 7.76 9.26 -12.45
N LEU A 80 8.07 10.20 -11.55
CA LEU A 80 9.42 10.75 -11.39
C LEU A 80 10.44 9.70 -10.96
N SER A 81 10.06 8.76 -10.09
CA SER A 81 10.96 7.69 -9.65
C SER A 81 11.14 6.57 -10.68
N GLY A 82 10.24 6.48 -11.66
CA GLY A 82 10.22 5.39 -12.64
C GLY A 82 9.99 4.00 -12.02
N ILE A 83 9.45 3.93 -10.81
CA ILE A 83 9.30 2.66 -10.07
C ILE A 83 8.45 1.63 -10.82
N GLY A 84 7.47 2.07 -11.61
CA GLY A 84 6.64 1.18 -12.42
C GLY A 84 7.43 0.28 -13.38
N LYS A 85 8.61 0.70 -13.82
CA LYS A 85 9.51 -0.09 -14.69
C LYS A 85 10.40 -1.06 -13.92
N ARG A 86 10.47 -0.94 -12.60
CA ARG A 86 11.36 -1.71 -11.72
C ARG A 86 10.62 -2.81 -10.96
N ILE A 87 9.32 -2.65 -10.73
CA ILE A 87 8.49 -3.64 -10.03
C ILE A 87 8.11 -4.81 -10.93
N LYS A 88 7.70 -5.93 -10.33
CA LYS A 88 7.34 -7.17 -11.03
C LYS A 88 6.20 -6.99 -12.04
N ALA A 89 5.18 -6.21 -11.65
CA ALA A 89 4.04 -5.89 -12.50
C ALA A 89 3.46 -4.52 -12.13
N ASP A 90 3.12 -3.75 -13.16
CA ASP A 90 2.45 -2.46 -13.07
C ASP A 90 1.09 -2.56 -13.80
N ILE A 91 0.01 -2.74 -13.03
CA ILE A 91 -1.32 -3.08 -13.54
C ILE A 91 -2.26 -1.91 -13.36
N ARG A 92 -2.85 -1.45 -14.48
CA ARG A 92 -3.92 -0.46 -14.46
C ARG A 92 -5.25 -1.15 -14.29
N ALA A 93 -5.89 -0.94 -13.13
CA ALA A 93 -7.20 -1.51 -12.82
C ALA A 93 -7.92 -0.69 -11.75
N ASP A 94 -9.25 -0.75 -11.77
CA ASP A 94 -10.12 -0.20 -10.73
C ASP A 94 -10.41 -1.28 -9.68
N ILE A 95 -10.18 -0.98 -8.41
CA ILE A 95 -10.51 -1.88 -7.29
C ILE A 95 -12.02 -2.13 -7.16
N CYS A 96 -12.84 -1.30 -7.79
CA CYS A 96 -14.29 -1.50 -7.86
C CYS A 96 -14.71 -2.64 -8.80
N ASP A 97 -13.80 -3.13 -9.65
CA ASP A 97 -14.01 -4.33 -10.46
C ASP A 97 -13.55 -5.57 -9.68
N GLY A 98 -14.47 -6.16 -8.92
CA GLY A 98 -14.20 -7.32 -8.06
C GLY A 98 -13.73 -8.56 -8.82
N GLU A 99 -14.24 -8.81 -10.04
CA GLU A 99 -13.80 -9.95 -10.84
C GLU A 99 -12.38 -9.75 -11.38
N ARG A 100 -12.05 -8.52 -11.80
CA ARG A 100 -10.69 -8.17 -12.19
C ARG A 100 -9.72 -8.32 -11.02
N MET A 101 -10.11 -7.90 -9.80
CA MET A 101 -9.29 -8.09 -8.61
C MET A 101 -9.03 -9.58 -8.34
N LYS A 102 -10.06 -10.42 -8.32
CA LYS A 102 -9.90 -11.87 -8.16
C LYS A 102 -9.01 -12.49 -9.24
N ALA A 103 -9.12 -12.02 -10.50
CA ALA A 103 -8.27 -12.50 -11.59
C ALA A 103 -6.79 -12.16 -11.35
N ILE A 104 -6.47 -10.92 -10.95
CA ILE A 104 -5.12 -10.46 -10.62
C ILE A 104 -4.55 -11.29 -9.45
N PHE A 105 -5.31 -11.49 -8.39
CA PHE A 105 -4.88 -12.29 -7.24
C PHE A 105 -4.60 -13.75 -7.61
N ARG A 106 -5.41 -14.35 -8.49
CA ARG A 106 -5.16 -15.72 -8.99
C ARG A 106 -3.91 -15.81 -9.85
N GLU A 107 -3.67 -14.81 -10.70
CA GLU A 107 -2.54 -14.76 -11.62
C GLU A 107 -1.22 -14.59 -10.87
N TYR A 108 -1.14 -13.57 -10.01
CA TYR A 108 0.10 -13.19 -9.34
C TYR A 108 0.33 -13.90 -8.01
N ARG A 109 -0.70 -14.48 -7.40
CA ARG A 109 -0.65 -15.25 -6.15
C ARG A 109 0.16 -14.54 -5.05
N PRO A 110 -0.21 -13.31 -4.65
CA PRO A 110 0.56 -12.55 -3.66
C PRO A 110 0.62 -13.29 -2.32
N ASP A 111 1.76 -13.13 -1.61
CA ASP A 111 1.95 -13.61 -0.25
C ASP A 111 1.48 -12.56 0.77
N ILE A 112 1.70 -11.28 0.42
CA ILE A 112 1.37 -10.12 1.26
C ILE A 112 0.59 -9.10 0.43
N VAL A 113 -0.39 -8.45 1.06
CA VAL A 113 -1.20 -7.39 0.43
C VAL A 113 -1.13 -6.12 1.26
N PHE A 114 -0.79 -5.00 0.63
CA PHE A 114 -0.97 -3.65 1.17
C PHE A 114 -2.07 -2.95 0.39
N HIS A 115 -3.18 -2.66 1.05
CA HIS A 115 -4.31 -1.96 0.42
C HIS A 115 -4.29 -0.48 0.75
N LEU A 116 -3.79 0.33 -0.20
CA LEU A 116 -3.71 1.79 -0.08
C LEU A 116 -4.64 2.54 -1.06
N ALA A 117 -5.21 1.83 -2.03
CA ALA A 117 -6.10 2.46 -3.01
C ALA A 117 -7.34 3.04 -2.33
N ALA A 118 -7.60 4.30 -2.58
CA ALA A 118 -8.75 5.03 -2.07
C ALA A 118 -8.99 6.30 -2.89
N GLN A 119 -10.19 6.87 -2.82
CA GLN A 119 -10.41 8.29 -3.10
C GLN A 119 -10.04 9.05 -1.80
N PRO A 120 -8.89 9.77 -1.75
CA PRO A 120 -8.35 10.26 -0.48
C PRO A 120 -8.70 11.73 -0.18
N LEU A 121 -9.37 12.43 -1.10
CA LEU A 121 -9.55 13.87 -1.04
C LEU A 121 -10.90 14.25 -0.42
N VAL A 122 -10.85 14.86 0.79
CA VAL A 122 -12.06 15.29 1.51
C VAL A 122 -12.90 16.25 0.67
N ARG A 123 -12.29 17.28 0.07
CA ARG A 123 -13.03 18.26 -0.74
C ARG A 123 -13.73 17.60 -1.92
N LEU A 124 -13.03 16.75 -2.66
CA LEU A 124 -13.60 16.03 -3.79
C LEU A 124 -14.75 15.11 -3.38
N SER A 125 -14.75 14.58 -2.16
CA SER A 125 -15.82 13.70 -1.69
C SER A 125 -17.18 14.39 -1.60
N TYR A 126 -17.21 15.70 -1.48
CA TYR A 126 -18.48 16.47 -1.55
C TYR A 126 -19.04 16.55 -2.97
N ASP A 127 -18.16 16.59 -3.97
CA ASP A 127 -18.56 16.66 -5.38
C ASP A 127 -18.93 15.28 -5.94
N ILE A 128 -18.26 14.22 -5.47
CA ILE A 128 -18.44 12.84 -5.94
C ILE A 128 -18.68 11.86 -4.77
N PRO A 129 -19.72 12.05 -3.95
CA PRO A 129 -19.92 11.22 -2.75
C PRO A 129 -20.16 9.74 -3.08
N VAL A 130 -20.92 9.43 -4.11
CA VAL A 130 -21.22 8.04 -4.50
C VAL A 130 -19.97 7.29 -4.92
N GLU A 131 -19.14 7.88 -5.76
CA GLU A 131 -17.86 7.33 -6.21
C GLU A 131 -16.88 7.16 -5.04
N THR A 132 -16.91 8.11 -4.08
CA THR A 132 -16.10 8.03 -2.86
C THR A 132 -16.46 6.78 -2.04
N TYR A 133 -17.74 6.53 -1.81
CA TYR A 133 -18.18 5.32 -1.12
C TYR A 133 -17.93 4.06 -1.95
N ARG A 134 -18.20 4.11 -3.25
CA ARG A 134 -17.91 2.98 -4.13
C ARG A 134 -16.45 2.57 -4.07
N THR A 135 -15.54 3.53 -4.16
CA THR A 135 -14.10 3.25 -4.11
C THR A 135 -13.67 2.82 -2.71
N ASN A 136 -14.01 3.59 -1.68
CA ASN A 136 -13.46 3.39 -0.35
C ASN A 136 -14.10 2.21 0.39
N VAL A 137 -15.37 1.93 0.16
CA VAL A 137 -16.08 0.82 0.82
C VAL A 137 -16.12 -0.41 -0.09
N MET A 138 -16.74 -0.29 -1.27
CA MET A 138 -16.90 -1.45 -2.14
C MET A 138 -15.56 -1.93 -2.71
N GLY A 139 -14.65 -1.00 -3.06
CA GLY A 139 -13.29 -1.35 -3.46
C GLY A 139 -12.55 -2.13 -2.36
N THR A 140 -12.64 -1.68 -1.10
CA THR A 140 -12.06 -2.41 0.05
C THR A 140 -12.68 -3.79 0.21
N ILE A 141 -14.01 -3.91 0.10
CA ILE A 141 -14.70 -5.22 0.16
C ILE A 141 -14.24 -6.16 -0.96
N ASN A 142 -14.06 -5.66 -2.19
CA ASN A 142 -13.56 -6.45 -3.30
C ASN A 142 -12.14 -7.00 -3.05
N ILE A 143 -11.28 -6.20 -2.44
CA ILE A 143 -9.93 -6.63 -2.04
C ILE A 143 -10.02 -7.70 -0.93
N LEU A 144 -10.83 -7.47 0.10
CA LEU A 144 -11.06 -8.45 1.17
C LEU A 144 -11.59 -9.78 0.63
N GLU A 145 -12.49 -9.73 -0.34
CA GLU A 145 -13.03 -10.92 -1.01
C GLU A 145 -11.97 -11.62 -1.87
N ALA A 146 -11.15 -10.87 -2.61
CA ALA A 146 -10.03 -11.43 -3.36
C ALA A 146 -9.02 -12.13 -2.43
N ILE A 147 -8.71 -11.53 -1.27
CA ILE A 147 -7.88 -12.14 -0.22
C ILE A 147 -8.52 -13.44 0.29
N ARG A 148 -9.83 -13.42 0.53
CA ARG A 148 -10.57 -14.58 1.07
C ARG A 148 -10.48 -15.80 0.16
N VAL A 149 -10.59 -15.60 -1.14
CA VAL A 149 -10.61 -16.69 -2.13
C VAL A 149 -9.24 -17.07 -2.70
N THR A 150 -8.15 -16.43 -2.19
CA THR A 150 -6.78 -16.68 -2.68
C THR A 150 -5.90 -17.28 -1.59
N ASP A 151 -5.56 -18.57 -1.69
CA ASP A 151 -4.84 -19.29 -0.64
C ASP A 151 -3.41 -18.82 -0.39
N SER A 152 -2.78 -18.19 -1.39
CA SER A 152 -1.40 -17.71 -1.26
C SER A 152 -1.24 -16.54 -0.27
N VAL A 153 -2.28 -15.72 -0.10
CA VAL A 153 -2.22 -14.55 0.79
C VAL A 153 -2.15 -14.99 2.24
N LYS A 154 -1.10 -14.57 2.94
CA LYS A 154 -0.89 -14.86 4.37
C LYS A 154 -1.11 -13.63 5.25
N VAL A 155 -0.75 -12.46 4.75
CA VAL A 155 -0.86 -11.20 5.50
C VAL A 155 -1.48 -10.13 4.61
N SER A 156 -2.36 -9.33 5.18
CA SER A 156 -2.86 -8.11 4.54
C SER A 156 -2.95 -6.97 5.52
N VAL A 157 -2.53 -5.79 5.05
CA VAL A 157 -2.59 -4.53 5.79
C VAL A 157 -3.53 -3.58 5.05
N MET A 158 -4.61 -3.21 5.72
CA MET A 158 -5.66 -2.37 5.17
C MET A 158 -5.46 -0.93 5.66
N ILE A 159 -5.07 -0.02 4.77
CA ILE A 159 -4.76 1.36 5.17
C ILE A 159 -6.03 2.20 5.18
N THR A 160 -6.35 2.70 6.35
CA THR A 160 -7.47 3.62 6.57
C THR A 160 -6.97 5.01 7.01
N THR A 161 -7.64 5.65 7.96
CA THR A 161 -7.33 7.01 8.41
C THR A 161 -7.85 7.23 9.83
N ASP A 162 -7.21 8.14 10.56
CA ASP A 162 -7.70 8.68 11.83
C ASP A 162 -9.08 9.36 11.72
N LYS A 163 -9.44 9.83 10.53
CA LYS A 163 -10.74 10.46 10.25
C LYS A 163 -11.92 9.48 10.24
N CYS A 164 -11.67 8.19 10.44
CA CYS A 164 -12.71 7.18 10.59
C CYS A 164 -13.48 7.29 11.93
N TYR A 165 -12.93 8.00 12.91
CA TYR A 165 -13.60 8.22 14.18
C TYR A 165 -14.63 9.35 14.13
N GLU A 166 -15.66 9.26 15.00
CA GLU A 166 -16.56 10.37 15.26
C GLU A 166 -15.78 11.55 15.82
N ASN A 167 -15.73 12.67 15.08
CA ASN A 167 -14.97 13.84 15.49
C ASN A 167 -15.68 14.61 16.60
N LYS A 168 -15.17 14.56 17.82
CA LYS A 168 -15.67 15.27 19.00
C LYS A 168 -14.86 16.50 19.37
N GLU A 169 -13.88 16.87 18.55
CA GLU A 169 -12.97 18.02 18.78
C GLU A 169 -12.34 18.02 20.19
N GLN A 170 -12.06 16.82 20.72
CA GLN A 170 -11.45 16.64 22.04
C GLN A 170 -9.95 16.97 21.99
N ILE A 171 -9.39 17.35 23.17
CA ILE A 171 -7.98 17.77 23.28
C ILE A 171 -6.97 16.61 23.30
N TRP A 172 -7.42 15.39 23.53
CA TRP A 172 -6.59 14.18 23.52
C TRP A 172 -6.82 13.37 22.24
N GLY A 173 -5.87 12.50 21.91
CA GLY A 173 -5.96 11.60 20.75
C GLY A 173 -7.12 10.60 20.88
N TYR A 174 -7.68 10.20 19.73
CA TYR A 174 -8.71 9.16 19.68
C TYR A 174 -8.10 7.78 20.00
N ARG A 175 -8.91 6.92 20.61
CA ARG A 175 -8.55 5.54 20.95
C ARG A 175 -9.23 4.59 19.97
N GLU A 176 -8.64 3.41 19.77
CA GLU A 176 -9.15 2.39 18.84
C GLU A 176 -10.55 1.86 19.16
N ASN A 177 -11.00 2.00 20.39
CA ASN A 177 -12.32 1.61 20.85
C ASN A 177 -13.38 2.74 20.82
N GLU A 178 -13.02 3.91 20.31
CA GLU A 178 -13.97 5.01 20.17
C GLU A 178 -14.90 4.79 18.96
N PRO A 179 -16.10 5.42 18.97
CA PRO A 179 -17.07 5.24 17.89
C PRO A 179 -16.52 5.62 16.53
N MET A 180 -16.77 4.77 15.54
CA MET A 180 -16.57 5.11 14.13
C MET A 180 -17.65 6.09 13.68
N GLY A 181 -17.26 7.03 12.81
CA GLY A 181 -18.16 8.04 12.31
C GLY A 181 -17.57 8.70 11.05
N GLY A 182 -17.59 10.00 11.07
CA GLY A 182 -17.05 10.84 10.01
C GLY A 182 -18.09 11.82 9.51
N TYR A 183 -17.75 13.10 9.59
CA TYR A 183 -18.68 14.18 9.26
C TYR A 183 -18.88 14.32 7.74
N ASP A 184 -17.82 14.18 6.97
CA ASP A 184 -17.83 14.32 5.52
C ASP A 184 -17.90 12.95 4.81
N PRO A 185 -18.25 12.90 3.51
CA PRO A 185 -18.38 11.64 2.78
C PRO A 185 -17.08 10.82 2.74
N TYR A 186 -15.91 11.45 2.70
CA TYR A 186 -14.62 10.75 2.76
C TYR A 186 -14.43 10.07 4.12
N SER A 187 -14.54 10.84 5.20
CA SER A 187 -14.34 10.36 6.57
C SER A 187 -15.33 9.23 6.90
N SER A 188 -16.60 9.44 6.60
CA SER A 188 -17.65 8.45 6.77
C SER A 188 -17.42 7.18 5.93
N SER A 189 -16.95 7.31 4.69
CA SER A 189 -16.61 6.15 3.86
C SER A 189 -15.45 5.34 4.45
N LYS A 190 -14.49 6.00 5.08
CA LYS A 190 -13.37 5.31 5.77
C LYS A 190 -13.85 4.61 7.06
N GLY A 191 -14.74 5.24 7.84
CA GLY A 191 -15.38 4.56 8.97
C GLY A 191 -16.18 3.32 8.56
N ALA A 192 -16.92 3.41 7.45
CA ALA A 192 -17.62 2.26 6.88
C ALA A 192 -16.67 1.16 6.39
N ALA A 193 -15.52 1.52 5.81
CA ALA A 193 -14.49 0.56 5.43
C ALA A 193 -13.91 -0.17 6.66
N GLU A 194 -13.63 0.54 7.77
CA GLU A 194 -13.20 -0.07 9.04
C GLU A 194 -14.20 -1.10 9.57
N ILE A 195 -15.48 -0.78 9.51
CA ILE A 195 -16.56 -1.70 9.92
C ILE A 195 -16.55 -2.95 9.05
N ALA A 196 -16.37 -2.79 7.72
CA ALA A 196 -16.26 -3.93 6.80
C ALA A 196 -15.02 -4.78 7.09
N ILE A 197 -13.84 -4.16 7.27
CA ILE A 197 -12.59 -4.83 7.61
C ILE A 197 -12.75 -5.64 8.91
N ALA A 198 -13.30 -5.03 9.95
CA ALA A 198 -13.56 -5.68 11.22
C ALA A 198 -14.53 -6.85 11.09
N SER A 199 -15.55 -6.75 10.23
CA SER A 199 -16.50 -7.82 9.95
C SER A 199 -15.80 -9.01 9.27
N TRP A 200 -15.01 -8.78 8.20
CA TRP A 200 -14.25 -9.84 7.52
C TRP A 200 -13.25 -10.51 8.46
N ARG A 201 -12.51 -9.72 9.25
CA ARG A 201 -11.56 -10.23 10.23
C ARG A 201 -12.23 -11.18 11.23
N ARG A 202 -13.39 -10.82 11.77
CA ARG A 202 -14.12 -11.67 12.72
C ARG A 202 -14.74 -12.89 12.07
N SER A 203 -15.29 -12.75 10.87
CA SER A 203 -16.07 -13.80 10.20
C SER A 203 -15.22 -14.81 9.46
N PHE A 204 -14.18 -14.37 8.75
CA PHE A 204 -13.41 -15.18 7.82
C PHE A 204 -11.93 -15.33 8.21
N PHE A 205 -11.37 -14.40 8.99
CA PHE A 205 -9.96 -14.34 9.35
C PHE A 205 -9.76 -14.19 10.85
N ASN A 206 -10.61 -14.85 11.64
CA ASN A 206 -10.58 -14.75 13.09
C ASN A 206 -9.22 -15.24 13.64
N PRO A 207 -8.44 -14.38 14.35
CA PRO A 207 -7.14 -14.77 14.89
C PRO A 207 -7.16 -16.02 15.78
N GLU A 208 -8.25 -16.25 16.52
CA GLU A 208 -8.43 -17.44 17.36
C GLU A 208 -8.58 -18.74 16.54
N LYS A 209 -8.85 -18.62 15.24
CA LYS A 209 -9.02 -19.74 14.30
C LYS A 209 -7.97 -19.70 13.18
N TYR A 210 -6.81 -19.09 13.45
CA TYR A 210 -5.75 -18.89 12.47
C TYR A 210 -5.39 -20.18 11.72
N GLU A 211 -5.26 -21.30 12.42
CA GLU A 211 -4.92 -22.61 11.85
C GLU A 211 -5.90 -23.10 10.77
N LYS A 212 -7.13 -22.54 10.73
CA LYS A 212 -8.14 -22.94 9.72
C LYS A 212 -8.02 -22.17 8.41
N HIS A 213 -7.47 -20.99 8.42
CA HIS A 213 -7.41 -20.11 7.24
C HIS A 213 -6.01 -19.59 6.93
N ASP A 214 -5.08 -19.64 7.89
CA ASP A 214 -3.66 -19.26 7.74
C ASP A 214 -3.47 -17.82 7.17
N LYS A 215 -4.33 -16.88 7.59
CA LYS A 215 -4.33 -15.49 7.12
C LYS A 215 -4.45 -14.52 8.30
N SER A 216 -3.71 -13.40 8.21
CA SER A 216 -3.80 -12.29 9.15
C SER A 216 -4.20 -11.01 8.43
N ILE A 217 -5.14 -10.25 9.01
CA ILE A 217 -5.56 -8.94 8.52
C ILE A 217 -5.41 -7.91 9.64
N ALA A 218 -4.70 -6.82 9.34
CA ALA A 218 -4.52 -5.64 10.18
C ALA A 218 -4.99 -4.38 9.45
#